data_f33ac88fb467038d9daec08cebe62e87
#
_entry.id   f33ac88fb467038d9daec08cebe62e87
#
_cell.length_a   1.000
_cell.length_b   1.000
_cell.length_c   1.000
_cell.angle_alpha   90.00
_cell.angle_beta   90.00
_cell.angle_gamma   90.00
#
_symmetry.space_group_name_H-M   'P 1'
#
loop_
_entity.id
_entity.type
_entity.pdbx_description
1 polymer ?
#
loop_
_entity_poly.entity_id
_entity_poly.type
_entity_poly.pdbx_seq_one_letter_code
_entity_poly.pdbx_strand_id
1 'polypeptide(L)'
;MLGFKRNLTVAEIIEEVLWLKNCSTDSKLTHLVFMGTGEPFDNYANVIKAIRLINAPWGLNIGARRITISTCGIIPGIKKLALEDLQFELSVSLHASNNELRSRLMPINKKYPLVDLIAACKEYSQKSKRQVTFEYILIKGVNSELKHAKELTNLLFGFKLVKVNIIPSNLVNELRICAPDRAETLKFKDYLVEHGLTVTLRKERGVDIQAACGQLRLNYDKN
;
A
#
# COMPACT_ATOMS: atom_id res chain seq x y z
N MET A 1 -0.63 -20.13 -3.44
CA MET A 1 -1.34 -18.88 -3.82
C MET A 1 -2.83 -19.19 -3.78
N LEU A 2 -3.57 -18.45 -2.98
CA LEU A 2 -5.02 -18.48 -2.98
C LEU A 2 -5.48 -17.81 -4.29
N GLY A 3 -6.12 -18.58 -5.19
CA GLY A 3 -6.45 -18.11 -6.53
C GLY A 3 -7.43 -16.92 -6.55
N PHE A 4 -7.52 -16.25 -7.71
CA PHE A 4 -8.54 -15.24 -7.98
C PHE A 4 -9.92 -15.93 -8.09
N LYS A 5 -10.92 -15.39 -7.39
CA LYS A 5 -12.31 -15.86 -7.53
C LYS A 5 -13.09 -14.94 -8.49
N ARG A 6 -13.27 -13.69 -8.14
CA ARG A 6 -13.93 -12.66 -8.96
C ARG A 6 -13.66 -11.27 -8.40
N ASN A 7 -13.94 -10.26 -9.18
CA ASN A 7 -13.99 -8.88 -8.72
C ASN A 7 -15.28 -8.60 -7.95
N LEU A 8 -15.20 -7.72 -6.95
CA LEU A 8 -16.38 -7.19 -6.28
C LEU A 8 -17.12 -6.22 -7.20
N THR A 9 -18.44 -6.23 -7.11
CA THR A 9 -19.30 -5.23 -7.72
C THR A 9 -19.26 -3.92 -6.95
N VAL A 10 -19.77 -2.84 -7.53
CA VAL A 10 -19.90 -1.54 -6.85
C VAL A 10 -20.76 -1.65 -5.59
N ALA A 11 -21.85 -2.42 -5.65
CA ALA A 11 -22.76 -2.62 -4.52
C ALA A 11 -22.04 -3.30 -3.35
N GLU A 12 -21.33 -4.40 -3.61
CA GLU A 12 -20.56 -5.14 -2.60
C GLU A 12 -19.51 -4.28 -1.93
N ILE A 13 -18.78 -3.45 -2.70
CA ILE A 13 -17.79 -2.51 -2.13
C ILE A 13 -18.47 -1.49 -1.19
N ILE A 14 -19.61 -0.99 -1.57
CA ILE A 14 -20.36 -0.03 -0.75
C ILE A 14 -20.94 -0.71 0.49
N GLU A 15 -21.47 -1.92 0.36
CA GLU A 15 -21.99 -2.70 1.47
C GLU A 15 -20.93 -2.98 2.54
N GLU A 16 -19.70 -3.33 2.15
CA GLU A 16 -18.57 -3.48 3.08
C GLU A 16 -18.32 -2.18 3.87
N VAL A 17 -18.32 -1.04 3.19
CA VAL A 17 -18.10 0.27 3.84
C VAL A 17 -19.24 0.62 4.80
N LEU A 18 -20.49 0.37 4.40
CA LEU A 18 -21.67 0.60 5.25
C LEU A 18 -21.68 -0.33 6.46
N TRP A 19 -21.31 -1.60 6.27
CA TRP A 19 -21.19 -2.54 7.36
C TRP A 19 -20.13 -2.09 8.38
N LEU A 20 -18.92 -1.70 7.93
CA LEU A 20 -17.86 -1.17 8.79
C LEU A 20 -18.31 0.10 9.55
N LYS A 21 -19.05 0.98 8.88
CA LYS A 21 -19.60 2.19 9.50
C LYS A 21 -20.58 1.85 10.63
N ASN A 22 -21.40 0.82 10.44
CA ASN A 22 -22.43 0.41 11.40
C ASN A 22 -21.87 -0.44 12.55
N CYS A 23 -20.77 -1.17 12.33
CA CYS A 23 -20.10 -1.94 13.38
C CYS A 23 -19.34 -1.05 14.39
N SER A 24 -19.09 0.20 14.05
CA SER A 24 -18.34 1.14 14.90
C SER A 24 -19.32 2.05 15.64
N THR A 25 -19.79 1.61 16.82
CA THR A 25 -20.73 2.38 17.65
C THR A 25 -20.14 3.66 18.22
N ASP A 26 -18.84 3.65 18.53
CA ASP A 26 -18.16 4.73 19.26
C ASP A 26 -17.22 5.60 18.41
N SER A 27 -16.96 5.23 17.15
CA SER A 27 -16.04 5.97 16.29
C SER A 27 -16.63 6.28 14.92
N LYS A 28 -16.46 7.53 14.49
CA LYS A 28 -16.86 7.97 13.17
C LYS A 28 -15.90 7.43 12.12
N LEU A 29 -16.42 6.78 11.06
CA LEU A 29 -15.63 6.40 9.89
C LEU A 29 -15.14 7.66 9.17
N THR A 30 -13.82 7.90 9.20
CA THR A 30 -13.22 9.13 8.67
C THR A 30 -12.31 8.91 7.48
N HIS A 31 -11.69 7.74 7.36
CA HIS A 31 -10.74 7.39 6.31
C HIS A 31 -11.03 6.01 5.77
N LEU A 32 -10.77 5.81 4.48
CA LEU A 32 -10.89 4.53 3.80
C LEU A 32 -9.58 4.18 3.12
N VAL A 33 -9.21 2.90 3.18
CA VAL A 33 -8.04 2.37 2.49
C VAL A 33 -8.45 1.14 1.70
N PHE A 34 -8.33 1.22 0.39
CA PHE A 34 -8.48 0.07 -0.51
C PHE A 34 -7.17 -0.69 -0.55
N MET A 35 -6.99 -1.63 0.40
CA MET A 35 -5.73 -2.36 0.63
C MET A 35 -6.00 -3.85 0.82
N GLY A 36 -6.37 -4.56 -0.26
CA GLY A 36 -6.56 -6.02 -0.26
C GLY A 36 -7.89 -6.46 0.37
N THR A 37 -8.26 -7.70 0.24
CA THR A 37 -7.52 -8.81 -0.39
C THR A 37 -7.73 -8.76 -1.91
N GLY A 38 -6.71 -8.47 -2.69
CA GLY A 38 -6.77 -8.32 -4.14
C GLY A 38 -6.08 -7.04 -4.61
N GLU A 39 -6.16 -6.75 -5.89
CA GLU A 39 -5.57 -5.56 -6.51
C GLU A 39 -6.68 -4.61 -6.98
N PRO A 40 -6.82 -3.42 -6.38
CA PRO A 40 -7.88 -2.48 -6.77
C PRO A 40 -7.86 -2.10 -8.25
N PHE A 41 -6.68 -2.05 -8.87
CA PHE A 41 -6.56 -1.69 -10.28
C PHE A 41 -6.94 -2.80 -11.26
N ASP A 42 -7.04 -4.05 -10.80
CA ASP A 42 -7.64 -5.12 -11.60
C ASP A 42 -9.18 -5.01 -11.62
N ASN A 43 -9.75 -4.23 -10.67
CA ASN A 43 -11.18 -3.92 -10.59
C ASN A 43 -11.44 -2.40 -10.73
N TYR A 44 -10.63 -1.70 -11.50
CA TYR A 44 -10.56 -0.24 -11.56
C TYR A 44 -11.91 0.44 -11.69
N ALA A 45 -12.73 0.02 -12.66
CA ALA A 45 -14.01 0.67 -12.96
C ALA A 45 -14.99 0.62 -11.76
N ASN A 46 -15.12 -0.54 -11.11
CA ASN A 46 -15.99 -0.69 -9.95
C ASN A 46 -15.46 0.07 -8.73
N VAL A 47 -14.14 0.01 -8.49
CA VAL A 47 -13.49 0.72 -7.39
C VAL A 47 -13.69 2.23 -7.53
N ILE A 48 -13.39 2.82 -8.68
CA ILE A 48 -13.57 4.27 -8.89
C ILE A 48 -15.03 4.67 -8.79
N LYS A 49 -15.95 3.88 -9.36
CA LYS A 49 -17.38 4.16 -9.25
C LYS A 49 -17.87 4.11 -7.80
N ALA A 50 -17.46 3.12 -7.03
CA ALA A 50 -17.77 3.02 -5.60
C ALA A 50 -17.21 4.22 -4.82
N ILE A 51 -15.96 4.61 -5.07
CA ILE A 51 -15.34 5.76 -4.41
C ILE A 51 -16.08 7.05 -4.74
N ARG A 52 -16.52 7.26 -5.99
CA ARG A 52 -17.31 8.43 -6.36
C ARG A 52 -18.65 8.50 -5.60
N LEU A 53 -19.32 7.37 -5.42
CA LEU A 53 -20.56 7.28 -4.62
C LEU A 53 -20.29 7.55 -3.13
N ILE A 54 -19.20 7.00 -2.58
CA ILE A 54 -18.78 7.23 -1.20
C ILE A 54 -18.43 8.71 -0.96
N ASN A 55 -17.77 9.35 -1.92
CA ASN A 55 -17.35 10.75 -1.84
C ASN A 55 -18.51 11.73 -2.04
N ALA A 56 -19.56 11.34 -2.76
CA ALA A 56 -20.69 12.21 -3.09
C ALA A 56 -21.33 12.85 -1.83
N PRO A 57 -21.78 14.14 -1.92
CA PRO A 57 -22.43 14.82 -0.79
C PRO A 57 -23.67 14.10 -0.27
N TRP A 58 -24.39 13.43 -1.14
CA TRP A 58 -25.59 12.62 -0.82
C TRP A 58 -25.25 11.17 -0.45
N GLY A 59 -23.97 10.76 -0.58
CA GLY A 59 -23.46 9.46 -0.14
C GLY A 59 -22.92 9.52 1.29
N LEU A 60 -21.72 8.94 1.52
CA LEU A 60 -21.08 8.98 2.83
C LEU A 60 -20.32 10.28 3.09
N ASN A 61 -20.14 11.11 2.08
CA ASN A 61 -19.44 12.40 2.14
C ASN A 61 -18.01 12.29 2.69
N ILE A 62 -17.30 11.20 2.36
CA ILE A 62 -15.91 11.02 2.73
C ILE A 62 -15.05 11.68 1.65
N GLY A 63 -14.35 12.75 2.02
CA GLY A 63 -13.52 13.53 1.09
C GLY A 63 -12.45 12.66 0.40
N ALA A 64 -12.21 12.89 -0.90
CA ALA A 64 -11.27 12.09 -1.70
C ALA A 64 -9.86 11.99 -1.08
N ARG A 65 -9.40 13.05 -0.40
CA ARG A 65 -8.12 13.08 0.33
C ARG A 65 -8.05 12.16 1.56
N ARG A 66 -9.17 11.59 1.96
CA ARG A 66 -9.29 10.60 3.04
C ARG A 66 -9.46 9.19 2.50
N ILE A 67 -9.33 9.03 1.18
CA ILE A 67 -9.45 7.74 0.50
C ILE A 67 -8.09 7.41 -0.12
N THR A 68 -7.51 6.30 0.33
CA THR A 68 -6.25 5.79 -0.16
C THR A 68 -6.50 4.57 -1.05
N ILE A 69 -5.91 4.56 -2.22
CA ILE A 69 -5.88 3.38 -3.09
C ILE A 69 -4.48 2.78 -3.01
N SER A 70 -4.39 1.53 -2.59
CA SER A 70 -3.14 0.78 -2.53
C SER A 70 -3.03 -0.18 -3.72
N THR A 71 -1.85 -0.24 -4.33
CA THR A 71 -1.60 -1.10 -5.49
C THR A 71 -0.26 -1.83 -5.36
N CYS A 72 -0.18 -3.02 -5.92
CA CYS A 72 1.09 -3.72 -6.10
C CYS A 72 1.97 -3.10 -7.21
N GLY A 73 1.49 -2.06 -7.90
CA GLY A 73 2.22 -1.33 -8.92
C GLY A 73 1.75 -1.59 -10.36
N ILE A 74 0.45 -1.67 -10.56
CA ILE A 74 -0.18 -1.77 -11.91
C ILE A 74 -0.07 -0.40 -12.61
N ILE A 75 0.99 -0.21 -13.40
CA ILE A 75 1.30 1.08 -14.07
C ILE A 75 0.14 1.65 -14.87
N PRO A 76 -0.60 0.87 -15.70
CA PRO A 76 -1.76 1.40 -16.40
C PRO A 76 -2.84 1.97 -15.48
N GLY A 77 -3.04 1.34 -14.30
CA GLY A 77 -3.97 1.83 -13.28
C GLY A 77 -3.51 3.15 -12.65
N ILE A 78 -2.21 3.27 -12.32
CA ILE A 78 -1.62 4.52 -11.80
C ILE A 78 -1.79 5.66 -12.81
N LYS A 79 -1.52 5.41 -14.09
CA LYS A 79 -1.67 6.41 -15.15
C LYS A 79 -3.13 6.84 -15.34
N LYS A 80 -4.09 5.91 -15.28
CA LYS A 80 -5.54 6.23 -15.31
C LYS A 80 -5.93 7.08 -14.09
N LEU A 81 -5.46 6.70 -12.90
CA LEU A 81 -5.74 7.45 -11.66
C LEU A 81 -5.23 8.89 -11.72
N ALA A 82 -4.11 9.14 -12.41
CA ALA A 82 -3.56 10.46 -12.61
C ALA A 82 -4.45 11.39 -13.47
N LEU A 83 -5.44 10.84 -14.18
CA LEU A 83 -6.38 11.56 -15.03
C LEU A 83 -7.75 11.77 -14.37
N GLU A 84 -7.98 11.17 -13.19
CA GLU A 84 -9.22 11.36 -12.44
C GLU A 84 -9.32 12.80 -11.90
N ASP A 85 -10.52 13.31 -11.83
CA ASP A 85 -10.84 14.63 -11.29
C ASP A 85 -10.80 14.71 -9.75
N LEU A 86 -10.74 13.56 -9.08
CA LEU A 86 -10.63 13.45 -7.63
C LEU A 86 -9.19 13.23 -7.19
N GLN A 87 -8.79 13.90 -6.11
CA GLN A 87 -7.44 13.84 -5.57
C GLN A 87 -7.32 12.74 -4.51
N PHE A 88 -7.08 11.51 -4.95
CA PHE A 88 -6.87 10.37 -4.06
C PHE A 88 -5.48 10.36 -3.43
N GLU A 89 -5.32 9.64 -2.32
CA GLU A 89 -4.01 9.20 -1.83
C GLU A 89 -3.62 7.91 -2.56
N LEU A 90 -2.38 7.83 -3.04
CA LEU A 90 -1.84 6.63 -3.68
C LEU A 90 -0.81 5.98 -2.76
N SER A 91 -1.02 4.70 -2.45
CA SER A 91 -0.04 3.85 -1.78
C SER A 91 0.45 2.76 -2.73
N VAL A 92 1.74 2.50 -2.75
CA VAL A 92 2.35 1.52 -3.65
C VAL A 92 3.20 0.54 -2.87
N SER A 93 2.88 -0.74 -2.98
CA SER A 93 3.67 -1.83 -2.43
C SER A 93 5.00 -1.94 -3.18
N LEU A 94 6.07 -1.39 -2.57
CA LEU A 94 7.41 -1.36 -3.15
C LEU A 94 8.25 -2.55 -2.69
N HIS A 95 8.44 -2.68 -1.39
CA HIS A 95 9.07 -3.78 -0.64
C HIS A 95 10.51 -4.13 -1.03
N ALA A 96 11.09 -3.43 -1.99
CA ALA A 96 12.46 -3.64 -2.46
C ALA A 96 13.08 -2.35 -3.00
N SER A 97 14.40 -2.29 -2.96
CA SER A 97 15.21 -1.17 -3.41
C SER A 97 15.76 -1.33 -4.84
N ASN A 98 15.69 -2.56 -5.40
CA ASN A 98 16.16 -2.88 -6.74
C ASN A 98 15.27 -3.92 -7.44
N ASN A 99 15.45 -4.08 -8.76
CA ASN A 99 14.60 -4.94 -9.58
C ASN A 99 14.75 -6.43 -9.25
N GLU A 100 15.96 -6.89 -8.94
CA GLU A 100 16.22 -8.30 -8.63
C GLU A 100 15.43 -8.70 -7.38
N LEU A 101 15.61 -7.93 -6.30
CA LEU A 101 14.94 -8.16 -5.04
C LEU A 101 13.41 -8.03 -5.18
N ARG A 102 12.95 -7.00 -5.91
CA ARG A 102 11.51 -6.81 -6.12
C ARG A 102 10.89 -7.95 -6.93
N SER A 103 11.59 -8.48 -7.93
CA SER A 103 11.07 -9.60 -8.73
C SER A 103 10.95 -10.90 -7.93
N ARG A 104 11.77 -11.07 -6.89
CA ARG A 104 11.67 -12.19 -5.94
C ARG A 104 10.50 -12.03 -4.98
N LEU A 105 10.29 -10.82 -4.43
CA LEU A 105 9.25 -10.54 -3.46
C LEU A 105 7.89 -10.30 -4.12
N MET A 106 7.88 -9.68 -5.30
CA MET A 106 6.69 -9.25 -6.04
C MET A 106 6.82 -9.59 -7.52
N PRO A 107 6.29 -10.73 -7.96
CA PRO A 107 6.42 -11.20 -9.36
C PRO A 107 5.91 -10.21 -10.41
N ILE A 108 5.00 -9.31 -10.03
CA ILE A 108 4.48 -8.23 -10.89
C ILE A 108 5.59 -7.31 -11.43
N ASN A 109 6.74 -7.24 -10.73
CA ASN A 109 7.89 -6.46 -11.17
C ASN A 109 8.46 -6.91 -12.52
N LYS A 110 8.28 -8.17 -12.89
CA LYS A 110 8.68 -8.69 -14.22
C LYS A 110 7.89 -8.00 -15.34
N LYS A 111 6.64 -7.62 -15.06
CA LYS A 111 5.77 -6.91 -16.02
C LYS A 111 5.95 -5.39 -15.92
N TYR A 112 6.18 -4.89 -14.71
CA TYR A 112 6.31 -3.47 -14.42
C TYR A 112 7.58 -3.22 -13.58
N PRO A 113 8.74 -3.03 -14.25
CA PRO A 113 10.01 -2.79 -13.55
C PRO A 113 10.00 -1.53 -12.71
N LEU A 114 10.88 -1.49 -11.67
CA LEU A 114 10.95 -0.39 -10.72
C LEU A 114 11.12 0.99 -11.38
N VAL A 115 11.95 1.11 -12.39
CA VAL A 115 12.20 2.39 -13.07
C VAL A 115 10.91 2.95 -13.66
N ASP A 116 10.15 2.11 -14.36
CA ASP A 116 8.89 2.48 -14.98
C ASP A 116 7.81 2.77 -13.93
N LEU A 117 7.78 1.99 -12.85
CA LEU A 117 6.87 2.20 -11.73
C LEU A 117 7.13 3.56 -11.05
N ILE A 118 8.38 3.88 -10.73
CA ILE A 118 8.74 5.16 -10.12
C ILE A 118 8.43 6.32 -11.06
N ALA A 119 8.68 6.18 -12.36
CA ALA A 119 8.32 7.19 -13.35
C ALA A 119 6.80 7.45 -13.38
N ALA A 120 5.98 6.39 -13.39
CA ALA A 120 4.52 6.52 -13.35
C ALA A 120 4.02 7.16 -12.05
N CYS A 121 4.64 6.84 -10.91
CA CYS A 121 4.33 7.46 -9.62
C CYS A 121 4.72 8.96 -9.57
N LYS A 122 5.85 9.33 -10.16
CA LYS A 122 6.26 10.74 -10.31
C LYS A 122 5.26 11.51 -11.17
N GLU A 123 4.84 10.93 -12.31
CA GLU A 123 3.82 11.52 -13.19
C GLU A 123 2.48 11.71 -12.45
N TYR A 124 2.00 10.68 -11.73
CA TYR A 124 0.81 10.78 -10.88
C TYR A 124 0.92 11.93 -9.89
N SER A 125 2.03 12.01 -9.15
CA SER A 125 2.25 13.05 -8.14
C SER A 125 2.29 14.47 -8.74
N GLN A 126 2.88 14.60 -9.91
CA GLN A 126 2.96 15.90 -10.63
C GLN A 126 1.57 16.37 -11.09
N LYS A 127 0.73 15.47 -11.61
CA LYS A 127 -0.62 15.80 -12.10
C LYS A 127 -1.59 16.03 -10.95
N SER A 128 -1.66 15.10 -10.01
CA SER A 128 -2.61 15.16 -8.90
C SER A 128 -2.23 16.13 -7.79
N LYS A 129 -0.95 16.57 -7.73
CA LYS A 129 -0.35 17.31 -6.61
C LYS A 129 -0.47 16.57 -5.27
N ARG A 130 -0.57 15.23 -5.31
CA ARG A 130 -0.67 14.38 -4.13
C ARG A 130 0.62 13.64 -3.85
N GLN A 131 0.84 13.36 -2.58
CA GLN A 131 1.96 12.53 -2.13
C GLN A 131 1.71 11.07 -2.50
N VAL A 132 2.77 10.39 -2.94
CA VAL A 132 2.79 8.93 -3.09
C VAL A 132 3.45 8.32 -1.86
N THR A 133 2.80 7.34 -1.25
CA THR A 133 3.35 6.56 -0.16
C THR A 133 3.86 5.22 -0.69
N PHE A 134 5.14 4.93 -0.48
CA PHE A 134 5.71 3.62 -0.76
C PHE A 134 5.70 2.77 0.50
N GLU A 135 4.97 1.66 0.47
CA GLU A 135 4.97 0.67 1.53
C GLU A 135 6.22 -0.22 1.39
N TYR A 136 7.00 -0.32 2.46
CA TYR A 136 8.25 -1.08 2.48
C TYR A 136 8.27 -2.01 3.69
N ILE A 137 7.93 -3.29 3.47
CA ILE A 137 8.03 -4.32 4.51
C ILE A 137 9.50 -4.65 4.73
N LEU A 138 9.97 -4.49 5.97
CA LEU A 138 11.32 -4.90 6.36
C LEU A 138 11.34 -6.38 6.76
N ILE A 139 12.18 -7.15 6.09
CA ILE A 139 12.39 -8.58 6.31
C ILE A 139 13.87 -8.80 6.64
N LYS A 140 14.15 -9.36 7.81
CA LYS A 140 15.52 -9.62 8.28
C LYS A 140 16.28 -10.49 7.27
N GLY A 141 17.51 -10.06 6.95
CA GLY A 141 18.40 -10.77 6.03
C GLY A 141 17.97 -10.76 4.56
N VAL A 142 16.90 -10.04 4.21
CA VAL A 142 16.39 -9.96 2.84
C VAL A 142 16.51 -8.55 2.27
N ASN A 143 15.92 -7.56 2.94
CA ASN A 143 15.83 -6.19 2.43
C ASN A 143 16.03 -5.11 3.52
N SER A 144 16.49 -5.48 4.72
CA SER A 144 16.62 -4.60 5.89
C SER A 144 18.01 -4.01 6.08
N GLU A 145 19.02 -4.48 5.34
CA GLU A 145 20.39 -4.00 5.49
C GLU A 145 20.56 -2.54 5.01
N LEU A 146 21.57 -1.85 5.52
CA LEU A 146 21.87 -0.46 5.17
C LEU A 146 22.13 -0.25 3.67
N LYS A 147 22.65 -1.26 2.96
CA LYS A 147 22.79 -1.18 1.49
C LYS A 147 21.45 -0.95 0.78
N HIS A 148 20.38 -1.60 1.28
CA HIS A 148 19.03 -1.45 0.70
C HIS A 148 18.44 -0.06 1.00
N ALA A 149 18.77 0.54 2.16
CA ALA A 149 18.39 1.92 2.45
C ALA A 149 19.09 2.90 1.49
N LYS A 150 20.38 2.69 1.21
CA LYS A 150 21.15 3.48 0.23
C LYS A 150 20.56 3.38 -1.18
N GLU A 151 20.27 2.17 -1.64
CA GLU A 151 19.64 1.93 -2.93
C GLU A 151 18.25 2.58 -3.02
N LEU A 152 17.44 2.46 -1.96
CA LEU A 152 16.10 3.06 -1.90
C LEU A 152 16.16 4.59 -1.96
N THR A 153 17.11 5.20 -1.27
CA THR A 153 17.36 6.65 -1.33
C THR A 153 17.71 7.09 -2.75
N ASN A 154 18.62 6.35 -3.42
CA ASN A 154 18.98 6.64 -4.81
C ASN A 154 17.79 6.46 -5.77
N LEU A 155 17.00 5.41 -5.59
CA LEU A 155 15.81 5.12 -6.40
C LEU A 155 14.77 6.25 -6.31
N LEU A 156 14.59 6.83 -5.12
CA LEU A 156 13.61 7.89 -4.86
C LEU A 156 14.20 9.30 -4.99
N PHE A 157 15.45 9.43 -5.38
CA PHE A 157 16.10 10.72 -5.53
C PHE A 157 15.33 11.66 -6.48
N GLY A 158 15.17 12.91 -6.05
CA GLY A 158 14.43 13.91 -6.81
C GLY A 158 12.91 13.74 -6.85
N PHE A 159 12.34 12.77 -6.12
CA PHE A 159 10.90 12.62 -5.98
C PHE A 159 10.38 13.47 -4.80
N LYS A 160 9.86 14.67 -5.07
CA LYS A 160 9.52 15.67 -4.04
C LYS A 160 8.36 15.27 -3.13
N LEU A 161 7.26 14.76 -3.70
CA LEU A 161 6.05 14.39 -2.96
C LEU A 161 6.01 12.89 -2.71
N VAL A 162 6.99 12.40 -1.95
CA VAL A 162 7.15 10.99 -1.62
C VAL A 162 7.21 10.77 -0.11
N LYS A 163 6.69 9.65 0.31
CA LYS A 163 6.77 9.14 1.67
C LYS A 163 7.07 7.64 1.64
N VAL A 164 7.91 7.18 2.53
CA VAL A 164 8.17 5.76 2.76
C VAL A 164 7.51 5.34 4.07
N ASN A 165 6.64 4.34 4.00
CA ASN A 165 6.04 3.73 5.18
C ASN A 165 6.72 2.39 5.45
N ILE A 166 7.56 2.34 6.47
CA ILE A 166 8.27 1.15 6.89
C ILE A 166 7.35 0.29 7.74
N ILE A 167 7.24 -0.99 7.38
CA ILE A 167 6.42 -1.97 8.06
C ILE A 167 7.35 -3.12 8.48
N PRO A 168 7.68 -3.29 9.77
CA PRO A 168 8.34 -4.50 10.23
C PRO A 168 7.48 -5.71 9.84
N SER A 169 8.10 -6.77 9.31
CA SER A 169 7.34 -7.96 8.89
C SER A 169 6.78 -8.68 10.12
N ASN A 170 5.55 -9.17 10.02
CA ASN A 170 5.03 -10.09 11.04
C ASN A 170 5.73 -11.44 10.92
N LEU A 171 5.88 -12.14 12.05
CA LEU A 171 6.37 -13.51 12.06
C LEU A 171 5.42 -14.40 11.25
N VAL A 172 5.94 -14.99 10.18
CA VAL A 172 5.25 -16.04 9.43
C VAL A 172 6.11 -17.28 9.53
N ASN A 173 5.77 -18.14 10.48
CA ASN A 173 6.55 -19.35 10.82
C ASN A 173 6.77 -20.27 9.62
N GLU A 174 5.76 -20.41 8.77
CA GLU A 174 5.77 -21.27 7.57
C GLU A 174 6.80 -20.79 6.51
N LEU A 175 7.07 -19.50 6.44
CA LEU A 175 7.99 -18.89 5.46
C LEU A 175 9.34 -18.49 6.05
N ARG A 176 9.57 -18.70 7.34
CA ARG A 176 10.75 -18.21 8.09
C ARG A 176 11.01 -16.70 7.90
N ILE A 177 9.95 -15.93 7.70
CA ILE A 177 9.99 -14.49 7.58
C ILE A 177 9.92 -13.90 8.99
N CYS A 178 10.89 -13.07 9.35
CA CYS A 178 10.89 -12.35 10.60
C CYS A 178 11.27 -10.88 10.39
N ALA A 179 10.80 -10.02 11.30
CA ALA A 179 11.23 -8.64 11.34
C ALA A 179 12.73 -8.56 11.72
N PRO A 180 13.46 -7.55 11.23
CA PRO A 180 14.72 -7.16 11.82
C PRO A 180 14.50 -6.70 13.27
N ASP A 181 15.57 -6.68 14.06
CA ASP A 181 15.48 -6.13 15.40
C ASP A 181 15.23 -4.60 15.37
N ARG A 182 14.92 -4.06 16.54
CA ARG A 182 14.58 -2.63 16.65
C ARG A 182 15.76 -1.72 16.23
N ALA A 183 16.98 -2.11 16.56
CA ALA A 183 18.17 -1.32 16.22
C ALA A 183 18.41 -1.26 14.71
N GLU A 184 18.30 -2.41 14.02
CA GLU A 184 18.40 -2.51 12.57
C GLU A 184 17.28 -1.71 11.88
N THR A 185 16.03 -1.83 12.38
CA THR A 185 14.88 -1.07 11.88
C THR A 185 15.08 0.44 12.00
N LEU A 186 15.55 0.91 13.16
CA LEU A 186 15.82 2.33 13.39
C LEU A 186 16.96 2.82 12.51
N LYS A 187 18.05 2.08 12.42
CA LYS A 187 19.20 2.43 11.57
C LYS A 187 18.80 2.57 10.10
N PHE A 188 17.94 1.68 9.59
CA PHE A 188 17.39 1.76 8.25
C PHE A 188 16.54 3.03 8.07
N LYS A 189 15.60 3.28 9.00
CA LYS A 189 14.74 4.46 9.00
C LYS A 189 15.54 5.76 9.07
N ASP A 190 16.48 5.84 10.02
CA ASP A 190 17.24 7.07 10.27
C ASP A 190 18.11 7.42 9.07
N TYR A 191 18.71 6.41 8.41
CA TYR A 191 19.43 6.63 7.15
C TYR A 191 18.55 7.30 6.08
N LEU A 192 17.31 6.83 5.88
CA LEU A 192 16.39 7.43 4.90
C LEU A 192 16.03 8.86 5.25
N VAL A 193 15.79 9.14 6.54
CA VAL A 193 15.45 10.48 7.06
C VAL A 193 16.63 11.44 6.89
N GLU A 194 17.84 11.04 7.24
CA GLU A 194 19.08 11.83 7.08
C GLU A 194 19.34 12.19 5.62
N HIS A 195 18.86 11.37 4.68
CA HIS A 195 18.96 11.62 3.24
C HIS A 195 17.70 12.28 2.63
N GLY A 196 16.89 12.93 3.47
CA GLY A 196 15.80 13.81 3.05
C GLY A 196 14.49 13.14 2.67
N LEU A 197 14.30 11.85 2.96
CA LEU A 197 13.03 11.18 2.73
C LEU A 197 12.07 11.35 3.93
N THR A 198 10.81 11.58 3.64
CA THR A 198 9.75 11.50 4.66
C THR A 198 9.46 10.05 4.98
N VAL A 199 9.67 9.64 6.23
CA VAL A 199 9.55 8.24 6.64
C VAL A 199 8.61 8.09 7.84
N THR A 200 7.72 7.10 7.76
CA THR A 200 6.92 6.65 8.91
C THR A 200 7.25 5.19 9.23
N LEU A 201 7.27 4.86 10.50
CA LEU A 201 7.36 3.49 10.98
C LEU A 201 5.97 3.08 11.45
N ARG A 202 5.38 2.07 10.80
CA ARG A 202 4.07 1.56 11.17
C ARG A 202 4.16 0.82 12.50
N LYS A 203 3.33 1.23 13.46
CA LYS A 203 3.12 0.44 14.68
C LYS A 203 2.27 -0.77 14.33
N GLU A 204 2.67 -1.93 14.83
CA GLU A 204 1.86 -3.13 14.74
C GLU A 204 0.51 -2.92 15.43
N ARG A 205 -0.55 -3.34 14.76
CA ARG A 205 -1.93 -3.32 15.29
C ARG A 205 -2.60 -4.63 14.95
N GLY A 206 -3.43 -5.15 15.87
CA GLY A 206 -4.21 -6.36 15.64
C GLY A 206 -3.41 -7.66 15.68
N VAL A 207 -2.20 -7.66 16.24
CA VAL A 207 -1.41 -8.90 16.46
C VAL A 207 -2.10 -9.80 17.46
N ASP A 208 -2.70 -9.21 18.47
CA ASP A 208 -3.46 -9.85 19.56
C ASP A 208 -4.69 -10.62 19.07
N ILE A 209 -5.31 -10.14 17.98
CA ILE A 209 -6.50 -10.75 17.37
C ILE A 209 -6.19 -11.44 16.03
N GLN A 210 -4.91 -11.66 15.71
CA GLN A 210 -4.45 -12.25 14.44
C GLN A 210 -5.01 -11.57 13.17
N ALA A 211 -5.31 -10.27 13.28
CA ALA A 211 -5.87 -9.45 12.20
C ALA A 211 -4.83 -8.56 11.50
N ALA A 212 -3.53 -8.84 11.70
CA ALA A 212 -2.49 -8.14 10.98
C ALA A 212 -2.53 -8.47 9.48
N CYS A 213 -2.02 -7.55 8.65
CA CYS A 213 -2.04 -7.69 7.18
C CYS A 213 -1.55 -9.07 6.73
N GLY A 214 -2.39 -9.78 5.97
CA GLY A 214 -2.12 -11.11 5.45
C GLY A 214 -2.52 -12.29 6.37
N GLN A 215 -2.74 -12.06 7.67
CA GLN A 215 -3.08 -13.14 8.62
C GLN A 215 -4.55 -13.57 8.55
N LEU A 216 -5.47 -12.63 8.38
CA LEU A 216 -6.92 -12.93 8.34
C LEU A 216 -7.29 -13.97 7.28
N ARG A 217 -6.69 -13.90 6.10
CA ARG A 217 -7.00 -14.84 5.02
C ARG A 217 -6.44 -16.24 5.24
N LEU A 218 -5.27 -16.35 5.87
CA LEU A 218 -4.64 -17.64 6.17
C LEU A 218 -5.46 -18.47 7.17
N ASN A 219 -6.22 -17.80 8.04
CA ASN A 219 -7.05 -18.48 9.05
C ASN A 219 -8.45 -18.85 8.53
N TYR A 220 -8.96 -18.14 7.51
CA TYR A 220 -10.30 -18.40 6.95
C TYR A 220 -10.35 -19.69 6.10
N ASP A 221 -9.23 -20.08 5.50
CA ASP A 221 -9.14 -21.28 4.67
C ASP A 221 -8.80 -22.57 5.49
N LYS A 222 -8.69 -22.46 6.84
CA LYS A 222 -8.45 -23.60 7.76
C LYS A 222 -9.72 -24.09 8.50
N ASN A 223 -10.85 -23.43 8.31
CA ASN A 223 -12.18 -23.79 8.80
C ASN A 223 -13.10 -24.09 7.60
#